data_037e9ce842aba57c4da7a7a25e0dbe9e
#
_entry.id   037e9ce842aba57c4da7a7a25e0dbe9e
#
_cell.length_a   1.000
_cell.length_b   1.000
_cell.length_c   1.000
_cell.angle_alpha   90.00
_cell.angle_beta   90.00
_cell.angle_gamma   90.00
#
_symmetry.space_group_name_H-M   'P 1'
#
loop_
_entity.id
_entity.type
_entity.pdbx_description
1 polymer ?
#
loop_
_entity_poly.entity_id
_entity_poly.type
_entity_poly.pdbx_seq_one_letter_code
_entity_poly.pdbx_strand_id
1 'polypeptide(L)'
;MKKFQQLLTLTLSFGFLAFFSVWFLISPAAGESTVERRRLAKRPALSLSSVANGSFMSGFEAYMLDQFPLRNGFRTLKAVTNAAVFRQKDNNGLYSVGNHLSKLDFPMNGESVDRAAKRFRYVYDTYLRNAGTKTYLSVIPDKNVFLASQNGYPDKDFRALAERLGRGFPEAKYIDISGLLSADDFYYTASHWRQERITKVADEIAAQMGAE
;
A
#
# COMPACT_ATOMS: atom_id res chain seq x y z
N MET A 1 48.63 15.29 -10.60
CA MET A 1 47.57 14.24 -10.65
C MET A 1 46.37 14.58 -9.72
N LYS A 2 46.56 14.79 -8.43
CA LYS A 2 45.46 15.06 -7.48
C LYS A 2 44.57 16.25 -7.86
N LYS A 3 45.15 17.41 -8.22
CA LYS A 3 44.35 18.60 -8.64
C LYS A 3 43.50 18.36 -9.90
N PHE A 4 44.04 17.62 -10.87
CA PHE A 4 43.29 17.25 -12.09
C PHE A 4 42.11 16.33 -11.78
N GLN A 5 42.31 15.32 -10.94
CA GLN A 5 41.24 14.43 -10.50
C GLN A 5 40.15 15.19 -9.72
N GLN A 6 40.54 16.10 -8.83
CA GLN A 6 39.59 16.96 -8.10
C GLN A 6 38.79 17.84 -9.06
N LEU A 7 39.44 18.51 -10.01
CA LEU A 7 38.77 19.35 -10.99
C LEU A 7 37.81 18.53 -11.85
N LEU A 8 38.25 17.38 -12.35
CA LEU A 8 37.41 16.46 -13.12
C LEU A 8 36.18 16.01 -12.34
N THR A 9 36.35 15.60 -11.08
CA THR A 9 35.25 15.21 -10.21
C THR A 9 34.24 16.35 -10.00
N LEU A 10 34.73 17.55 -9.69
CA LEU A 10 33.90 18.73 -9.53
C LEU A 10 33.12 19.05 -10.83
N THR A 11 33.82 19.08 -11.97
CA THR A 11 33.20 19.37 -13.26
C THR A 11 32.11 18.36 -13.61
N LEU A 12 32.38 17.05 -13.42
CA LEU A 12 31.40 16.00 -13.67
C LEU A 12 30.20 16.11 -12.73
N SER A 13 30.44 16.35 -11.42
CA SER A 13 29.37 16.47 -10.43
C SER A 13 28.49 17.69 -10.67
N PHE A 14 29.09 18.86 -10.87
CA PHE A 14 28.30 20.08 -11.18
C PHE A 14 27.64 20.01 -12.54
N GLY A 15 28.32 19.45 -13.55
CA GLY A 15 27.74 19.23 -14.89
C GLY A 15 26.52 18.32 -14.84
N PHE A 16 26.59 17.23 -14.07
CA PHE A 16 25.47 16.33 -13.84
C PHE A 16 24.28 17.04 -13.17
N LEU A 17 24.56 17.75 -12.08
CA LEU A 17 23.51 18.50 -11.36
C LEU A 17 22.88 19.58 -12.24
N ALA A 18 23.69 20.34 -12.97
CA ALA A 18 23.20 21.38 -13.89
C ALA A 18 22.36 20.78 -15.00
N PHE A 19 22.79 19.67 -15.60
CA PHE A 19 22.05 18.97 -16.65
C PHE A 19 20.64 18.59 -16.19
N PHE A 20 20.52 17.90 -15.06
CA PHE A 20 19.22 17.47 -14.55
C PHE A 20 18.37 18.65 -14.08
N SER A 21 18.98 19.71 -13.53
CA SER A 21 18.26 20.92 -13.13
C SER A 21 17.68 21.66 -14.34
N VAL A 22 18.47 21.85 -15.39
CA VAL A 22 17.99 22.47 -16.64
C VAL A 22 16.91 21.61 -17.27
N TRP A 23 17.13 20.29 -17.38
CA TRP A 23 16.13 19.40 -17.92
C TRP A 23 14.82 19.43 -17.15
N PHE A 24 14.86 19.41 -15.82
CA PHE A 24 13.68 19.57 -14.98
C PHE A 24 12.92 20.88 -15.26
N LEU A 25 13.65 21.98 -15.42
CA LEU A 25 13.03 23.31 -15.63
C LEU A 25 12.36 23.46 -17.00
N ILE A 26 12.91 22.82 -18.04
CA ILE A 26 12.38 22.90 -19.41
C ILE A 26 11.36 21.82 -19.73
N SER A 27 11.31 20.74 -18.95
CA SER A 27 10.36 19.65 -19.16
C SER A 27 8.94 20.06 -18.81
N PRO A 28 7.95 19.77 -19.65
CA PRO A 28 6.56 20.01 -19.31
C PRO A 28 6.13 19.11 -18.13
N ALA A 29 5.42 19.70 -17.17
CA ALA A 29 4.93 18.96 -16.02
C ALA A 29 3.79 17.99 -16.43
N ALA A 30 3.93 16.73 -16.06
CA ALA A 30 2.89 15.73 -16.27
C ALA A 30 1.80 15.83 -15.19
N GLY A 31 0.54 15.73 -15.58
CA GLY A 31 -0.60 15.79 -14.65
C GLY A 31 -0.84 14.50 -13.89
N GLU A 32 -0.52 13.35 -14.51
CA GLU A 32 -0.76 12.02 -13.97
C GLU A 32 0.32 11.03 -14.41
N SER A 33 0.46 9.97 -13.64
CA SER A 33 1.31 8.82 -13.98
C SER A 33 0.43 7.65 -14.38
N THR A 34 0.52 7.21 -15.62
CA THR A 34 -0.17 6.02 -16.11
C THR A 34 0.37 4.75 -15.47
N VAL A 35 1.66 4.72 -15.16
CA VAL A 35 2.33 3.59 -14.49
C VAL A 35 1.86 3.41 -13.05
N GLU A 36 1.73 4.52 -12.31
CA GLU A 36 1.29 4.51 -10.91
C GLU A 36 -0.22 4.70 -10.75
N ARG A 37 -0.93 4.99 -11.83
CA ARG A 37 -2.39 5.26 -11.85
C ARG A 37 -2.79 6.30 -10.81
N ARG A 38 -2.01 7.38 -10.70
CA ARG A 38 -2.28 8.47 -9.77
C ARG A 38 -1.98 9.85 -10.37
N ARG A 39 -2.59 10.86 -9.81
CA ARG A 39 -2.21 12.24 -10.11
C ARG A 39 -0.85 12.57 -9.54
N LEU A 40 -0.06 13.30 -10.32
CA LEU A 40 1.23 13.81 -9.89
C LEU A 40 1.09 15.18 -9.20
N ALA A 41 2.04 15.47 -8.32
CA ALA A 41 2.07 16.75 -7.60
C ALA A 41 2.22 17.90 -8.58
N LYS A 42 1.42 18.95 -8.36
CA LYS A 42 1.50 20.21 -9.12
C LYS A 42 2.51 21.15 -8.46
N ARG A 43 3.06 22.06 -9.24
CA ARG A 43 3.92 23.13 -8.73
C ARG A 43 3.17 23.93 -7.67
N PRO A 44 3.68 24.04 -6.44
CA PRO A 44 3.02 24.79 -5.38
C PRO A 44 3.07 26.30 -5.66
N ALA A 45 2.03 27.01 -5.23
CA ALA A 45 2.02 28.46 -5.29
C ALA A 45 2.96 29.04 -4.24
N LEU A 46 3.83 29.94 -4.67
CA LEU A 46 4.72 30.67 -3.77
C LEU A 46 3.95 31.84 -3.12
N SER A 47 3.89 31.86 -1.79
CA SER A 47 3.32 32.92 -1.00
C SER A 47 4.08 33.06 0.33
N LEU A 48 4.05 34.24 0.94
CA LEU A 48 4.70 34.44 2.24
C LEU A 48 4.15 33.46 3.31
N SER A 49 2.84 33.22 3.32
CA SER A 49 2.21 32.29 4.24
C SER A 49 2.65 30.85 3.99
N SER A 50 2.74 30.41 2.72
CA SER A 50 3.16 29.03 2.39
C SER A 50 4.63 28.78 2.69
N VAL A 51 5.48 29.82 2.60
CA VAL A 51 6.88 29.70 3.01
C VAL A 51 7.00 29.69 4.52
N ALA A 52 6.30 30.59 5.23
CA ALA A 52 6.38 30.68 6.68
C ALA A 52 5.88 29.43 7.40
N ASN A 53 4.84 28.78 6.88
CA ASN A 53 4.29 27.55 7.47
C ASN A 53 4.91 26.25 6.91
N GLY A 54 5.90 26.35 6.02
CA GLY A 54 6.61 25.21 5.43
C GLY A 54 5.85 24.45 4.33
N SER A 55 4.59 24.80 4.01
CA SER A 55 3.79 24.07 3.03
C SER A 55 4.34 24.21 1.60
N PHE A 56 4.98 25.35 1.28
CA PHE A 56 5.67 25.54 0.00
C PHE A 56 6.80 24.52 -0.16
N MET A 57 7.66 24.36 0.85
CA MET A 57 8.79 23.41 0.77
C MET A 57 8.34 21.96 0.61
N SER A 58 7.35 21.56 1.41
CA SER A 58 6.79 20.20 1.30
C SER A 58 6.11 19.95 -0.05
N GLY A 59 5.37 20.93 -0.55
CA GLY A 59 4.73 20.85 -1.87
C GLY A 59 5.76 20.86 -3.01
N PHE A 60 6.83 21.62 -2.88
CA PHE A 60 7.91 21.70 -3.87
C PHE A 60 8.72 20.41 -3.91
N GLU A 61 9.02 19.82 -2.75
CA GLU A 61 9.66 18.50 -2.66
C GLU A 61 8.82 17.42 -3.36
N ALA A 62 7.52 17.36 -3.07
CA ALA A 62 6.62 16.42 -3.72
C ALA A 62 6.57 16.63 -5.25
N TYR A 63 6.54 17.90 -5.70
CA TYR A 63 6.59 18.26 -7.11
C TYR A 63 7.92 17.82 -7.76
N MET A 64 9.05 18.09 -7.14
CA MET A 64 10.37 17.68 -7.62
C MET A 64 10.46 16.15 -7.77
N LEU A 65 10.01 15.40 -6.76
CA LEU A 65 10.02 13.95 -6.78
C LEU A 65 9.13 13.37 -7.88
N ASP A 66 8.00 13.99 -8.17
CA ASP A 66 7.06 13.53 -9.17
C ASP A 66 7.44 13.90 -10.60
N GLN A 67 8.07 15.06 -10.81
CA GLN A 67 8.43 15.59 -12.13
C GLN A 67 9.89 15.36 -12.51
N PHE A 68 10.66 14.67 -11.67
CA PHE A 68 12.08 14.46 -11.94
C PHE A 68 12.30 13.73 -13.28
N PRO A 69 13.19 14.22 -14.16
CA PRO A 69 13.48 13.59 -15.44
C PRO A 69 13.92 12.14 -15.26
N LEU A 70 13.44 11.25 -16.13
CA LEU A 70 13.73 9.80 -16.06
C LEU A 70 13.35 9.10 -14.74
N ARG A 71 12.45 9.71 -13.95
CA ARG A 71 12.01 9.19 -12.65
C ARG A 71 11.73 7.68 -12.67
N ASN A 72 10.95 7.21 -13.65
CA ASN A 72 10.62 5.78 -13.74
C ASN A 72 11.85 4.92 -14.04
N GLY A 73 12.80 5.40 -14.85
CA GLY A 73 14.06 4.73 -15.11
C GLY A 73 14.90 4.57 -13.84
N PHE A 74 15.04 5.63 -13.04
CA PHE A 74 15.77 5.57 -11.76
C PHE A 74 15.09 4.65 -10.75
N ARG A 75 13.76 4.62 -10.70
CA ARG A 75 13.01 3.69 -9.84
C ARG A 75 13.23 2.24 -10.28
N THR A 76 13.19 1.97 -11.57
CA THR A 76 13.49 0.64 -12.12
C THR A 76 14.92 0.24 -11.82
N LEU A 77 15.89 1.12 -12.06
CA LEU A 77 17.29 0.88 -11.74
C LEU A 77 17.50 0.55 -10.27
N LYS A 78 16.90 1.35 -9.36
CA LYS A 78 16.92 1.06 -7.92
C LYS A 78 16.35 -0.33 -7.61
N ALA A 79 15.17 -0.66 -8.16
CA ALA A 79 14.51 -1.94 -7.90
C ALA A 79 15.36 -3.12 -8.39
N VAL A 80 15.92 -3.02 -9.59
CA VAL A 80 16.81 -4.06 -10.16
C VAL A 80 18.09 -4.19 -9.34
N THR A 81 18.70 -3.08 -8.93
CA THR A 81 19.91 -3.10 -8.10
C THR A 81 19.62 -3.74 -6.73
N ASN A 82 18.51 -3.38 -6.09
CA ASN A 82 18.12 -3.99 -4.82
C ASN A 82 17.93 -5.51 -4.96
N ALA A 83 17.23 -5.96 -5.99
CA ALA A 83 16.97 -7.37 -6.20
C ALA A 83 18.22 -8.16 -6.65
N ALA A 84 18.94 -7.67 -7.67
CA ALA A 84 20.03 -8.42 -8.31
C ALA A 84 21.36 -8.32 -7.55
N VAL A 85 21.71 -7.11 -7.04
CA VAL A 85 22.99 -6.86 -6.38
C VAL A 85 22.89 -7.10 -4.87
N PHE A 86 21.90 -6.45 -4.23
CA PHE A 86 21.75 -6.54 -2.78
C PHE A 86 20.92 -7.75 -2.32
N ARG A 87 20.31 -8.48 -3.27
CA ARG A 87 19.45 -9.65 -2.98
C ARG A 87 18.38 -9.35 -1.94
N GLN A 88 17.87 -8.13 -1.96
CA GLN A 88 16.76 -7.75 -1.09
C GLN A 88 15.51 -8.52 -1.51
N LYS A 89 14.83 -9.10 -0.53
CA LYS A 89 13.64 -9.91 -0.76
C LYS A 89 12.41 -9.06 -1.09
N ASP A 90 12.42 -7.77 -0.72
CA ASP A 90 11.34 -6.83 -1.03
C ASP A 90 11.88 -5.51 -1.58
N ASN A 91 11.03 -4.74 -2.24
CA ASN A 91 11.30 -3.38 -2.67
C ASN A 91 10.19 -2.45 -2.15
N ASN A 92 10.53 -1.61 -1.17
CA ASN A 92 9.58 -0.71 -0.51
C ASN A 92 8.36 -1.45 0.09
N GLY A 93 8.59 -2.60 0.69
CA GLY A 93 7.55 -3.43 1.27
C GLY A 93 6.69 -4.20 0.24
N LEU A 94 7.09 -4.22 -1.04
CA LEU A 94 6.49 -5.07 -2.06
C LEU A 94 7.42 -6.25 -2.34
N TYR A 95 6.88 -7.45 -2.33
CA TYR A 95 7.59 -8.68 -2.65
C TYR A 95 6.84 -9.51 -3.68
N SER A 96 7.54 -10.39 -4.37
CA SER A 96 6.94 -11.30 -5.35
C SER A 96 7.21 -12.76 -5.00
N VAL A 97 6.19 -13.58 -5.17
CA VAL A 97 6.27 -15.04 -5.04
C VAL A 97 5.56 -15.66 -6.24
N GLY A 98 6.30 -16.41 -7.06
CA GLY A 98 5.77 -16.88 -8.33
C GLY A 98 5.27 -15.72 -9.18
N ASN A 99 4.01 -15.77 -9.59
CA ASN A 99 3.36 -14.70 -10.36
C ASN A 99 2.67 -13.64 -9.48
N HIS A 100 2.66 -13.82 -8.16
CA HIS A 100 1.98 -12.90 -7.24
C HIS A 100 2.92 -11.79 -6.78
N LEU A 101 2.42 -10.55 -6.87
CA LEU A 101 2.99 -9.39 -6.20
C LEU A 101 2.15 -9.10 -4.96
N SER A 102 2.78 -9.00 -3.80
CA SER A 102 2.10 -8.72 -2.54
C SER A 102 2.82 -7.62 -1.76
N LYS A 103 2.09 -6.95 -0.90
CA LYS A 103 2.63 -5.95 0.01
C LYS A 103 2.83 -6.58 1.38
N LEU A 104 3.99 -6.35 1.99
CA LEU A 104 4.21 -6.71 3.39
C LEU A 104 3.24 -5.93 4.27
N ASP A 105 2.47 -6.65 5.05
CA ASP A 105 1.52 -6.08 6.00
C ASP A 105 1.84 -6.62 7.40
N PHE A 106 2.85 -6.03 8.01
CA PHE A 106 3.39 -6.41 9.31
C PHE A 106 4.04 -5.19 9.99
N PRO A 107 3.93 -5.06 11.33
CA PRO A 107 3.09 -5.85 12.23
C PRO A 107 1.61 -5.45 12.17
N MET A 108 0.73 -6.26 12.79
CA MET A 108 -0.68 -5.93 12.92
C MET A 108 -0.85 -4.62 13.70
N ASN A 109 -1.61 -3.68 13.15
CA ASN A 109 -1.97 -2.44 13.85
C ASN A 109 -3.19 -2.66 14.77
N GLY A 110 -2.92 -3.07 16.02
CA GLY A 110 -3.95 -3.37 17.00
C GLY A 110 -4.88 -2.19 17.32
N GLU A 111 -4.35 -0.97 17.36
CA GLU A 111 -5.16 0.23 17.60
C GLU A 111 -6.16 0.49 16.47
N SER A 112 -5.77 0.18 15.23
CA SER A 112 -6.65 0.30 14.06
C SER A 112 -7.80 -0.71 14.14
N VAL A 113 -7.52 -1.94 14.60
CA VAL A 113 -8.54 -2.98 14.82
C VAL A 113 -9.52 -2.55 15.92
N ASP A 114 -9.01 -2.03 17.04
CA ASP A 114 -9.84 -1.55 18.14
C ASP A 114 -10.72 -0.36 17.72
N ARG A 115 -10.17 0.55 16.93
CA ARG A 115 -10.97 1.67 16.37
C ARG A 115 -12.07 1.17 15.44
N ALA A 116 -11.81 0.15 14.63
CA ALA A 116 -12.82 -0.46 13.77
C ALA A 116 -13.94 -1.10 14.60
N ALA A 117 -13.59 -1.89 15.62
CA ALA A 117 -14.56 -2.51 16.53
C ALA A 117 -15.45 -1.47 17.24
N LYS A 118 -14.85 -0.38 17.73
CA LYS A 118 -15.59 0.73 18.36
C LYS A 118 -16.58 1.39 17.39
N ARG A 119 -16.19 1.56 16.12
CA ARG A 119 -17.09 2.13 15.09
C ARG A 119 -18.22 1.17 14.74
N PHE A 120 -17.96 -0.12 14.62
CA PHE A 120 -19.01 -1.12 14.38
C PHE A 120 -20.00 -1.15 15.55
N ARG A 121 -19.51 -1.15 16.79
CA ARG A 121 -20.36 -1.07 17.98
C ARG A 121 -21.20 0.21 18.01
N TYR A 122 -20.60 1.35 17.68
CA TYR A 122 -21.35 2.60 17.59
C TYR A 122 -22.52 2.53 16.59
N VAL A 123 -22.27 1.97 15.40
CA VAL A 123 -23.32 1.78 14.39
C VAL A 123 -24.40 0.83 14.89
N TYR A 124 -23.99 -0.28 15.50
CA TYR A 124 -24.92 -1.24 16.07
C TYR A 124 -25.79 -0.62 17.18
N ASP A 125 -25.20 0.04 18.13
CA ASP A 125 -25.91 0.65 19.26
C ASP A 125 -26.86 1.76 18.82
N THR A 126 -26.47 2.53 17.80
CA THR A 126 -27.24 3.67 17.32
C THR A 126 -28.40 3.26 16.45
N TYR A 127 -28.23 2.27 15.56
CA TYR A 127 -29.18 2.02 14.48
C TYR A 127 -29.77 0.60 14.45
N LEU A 128 -29.06 -0.40 14.99
CA LEU A 128 -29.42 -1.81 14.76
C LEU A 128 -29.97 -2.51 16.01
N ARG A 129 -29.51 -2.16 17.18
CA ARG A 129 -29.89 -2.81 18.47
C ARG A 129 -31.41 -2.84 18.67
N ASN A 130 -32.07 -1.71 18.50
CA ASN A 130 -33.51 -1.58 18.72
C ASN A 130 -34.36 -2.12 17.57
N ALA A 131 -33.76 -2.38 16.42
CA ALA A 131 -34.43 -2.93 15.24
C ALA A 131 -34.50 -4.48 15.27
N GLY A 132 -33.92 -5.14 16.27
CA GLY A 132 -33.84 -6.60 16.34
C GLY A 132 -33.04 -7.24 15.20
N THR A 133 -32.12 -6.48 14.60
CA THR A 133 -31.33 -6.90 13.45
C THR A 133 -30.27 -7.93 13.84
N LYS A 134 -30.21 -9.06 13.14
CA LYS A 134 -29.10 -10.00 13.27
C LYS A 134 -27.87 -9.42 12.59
N THR A 135 -26.76 -9.41 13.28
CA THR A 135 -25.49 -8.85 12.79
C THR A 135 -24.48 -9.95 12.61
N TYR A 136 -23.79 -9.91 11.47
CA TYR A 136 -22.74 -10.85 11.12
C TYR A 136 -21.45 -10.10 10.84
N LEU A 137 -20.33 -10.70 11.16
CA LEU A 137 -19.00 -10.17 10.94
C LEU A 137 -18.15 -11.20 10.22
N SER A 138 -17.51 -10.80 9.13
CA SER A 138 -16.50 -11.60 8.46
C SER A 138 -15.30 -10.72 8.15
N VAL A 139 -14.10 -11.27 8.24
CA VAL A 139 -12.86 -10.59 7.87
C VAL A 139 -12.30 -11.25 6.63
N ILE A 140 -12.12 -10.45 5.58
CA ILE A 140 -11.51 -10.92 4.34
C ILE A 140 -9.99 -10.98 4.56
N PRO A 141 -9.36 -12.16 4.47
CA PRO A 141 -7.91 -12.25 4.55
C PRO A 141 -7.26 -11.53 3.35
N ASP A 142 -6.15 -10.86 3.59
CA ASP A 142 -5.29 -10.36 2.52
C ASP A 142 -4.51 -11.53 1.90
N LYS A 143 -4.19 -11.42 0.63
CA LYS A 143 -3.35 -12.38 -0.11
C LYS A 143 -2.04 -12.73 0.61
N ASN A 144 -1.50 -11.80 1.39
CA ASN A 144 -0.29 -11.95 2.18
C ASN A 144 -0.39 -13.10 3.20
N VAL A 145 -1.58 -13.34 3.76
CA VAL A 145 -1.85 -14.45 4.70
C VAL A 145 -1.48 -15.81 4.09
N PHE A 146 -1.65 -15.96 2.77
CA PHE A 146 -1.38 -17.21 2.05
C PHE A 146 0.04 -17.29 1.48
N LEU A 147 0.75 -16.17 1.38
CA LEU A 147 2.04 -16.10 0.69
C LEU A 147 3.22 -15.84 1.62
N ALA A 148 3.06 -14.99 2.64
CA ALA A 148 4.19 -14.43 3.37
C ALA A 148 4.97 -15.49 4.16
N SER A 149 4.36 -16.12 5.13
CA SER A 149 5.05 -17.04 6.06
C SER A 149 5.67 -18.24 5.35
N GLN A 150 4.98 -18.79 4.35
CA GLN A 150 5.46 -19.93 3.57
C GLN A 150 6.71 -19.60 2.73
N ASN A 151 6.95 -18.32 2.45
CA ASN A 151 8.06 -17.83 1.65
C ASN A 151 9.10 -17.03 2.45
N GLY A 152 9.04 -17.12 3.79
CA GLY A 152 10.02 -16.51 4.69
C GLY A 152 9.91 -14.99 4.78
N TYR A 153 8.71 -14.45 4.59
CA TYR A 153 8.36 -13.05 4.86
C TYR A 153 7.58 -12.94 6.17
N PRO A 154 7.71 -11.83 6.90
CA PRO A 154 6.90 -11.58 8.07
C PRO A 154 5.43 -11.42 7.66
N ASP A 155 4.53 -12.01 8.45
CA ASP A 155 3.10 -11.93 8.27
C ASP A 155 2.42 -11.47 9.55
N LYS A 156 1.28 -10.78 9.41
CA LYS A 156 0.43 -10.50 10.55
C LYS A 156 -0.37 -11.75 10.91
N ASP A 157 -0.52 -11.99 12.20
CA ASP A 157 -1.40 -13.05 12.69
C ASP A 157 -2.86 -12.68 12.38
N PHE A 158 -3.37 -13.23 11.26
CA PHE A 158 -4.74 -13.00 10.80
C PHE A 158 -5.76 -13.54 11.81
N ARG A 159 -5.47 -14.67 12.46
CA ARG A 159 -6.33 -15.26 13.47
C ARG A 159 -6.46 -14.34 14.69
N ALA A 160 -5.34 -13.85 15.19
CA ALA A 160 -5.33 -12.89 16.29
C ALA A 160 -6.07 -11.60 15.94
N LEU A 161 -5.98 -11.13 14.68
CA LEU A 161 -6.74 -9.98 14.17
C LEU A 161 -8.25 -10.25 14.22
N ALA A 162 -8.69 -11.38 13.66
CA ALA A 162 -10.09 -11.77 13.64
C ALA A 162 -10.68 -11.93 15.05
N GLU A 163 -9.94 -12.60 15.93
CA GLU A 163 -10.33 -12.76 17.35
C GLU A 163 -10.41 -11.42 18.09
N ARG A 164 -9.45 -10.51 17.87
CA ARG A 164 -9.45 -9.17 18.49
C ARG A 164 -10.66 -8.36 18.03
N LEU A 165 -10.96 -8.39 16.75
CA LEU A 165 -12.12 -7.69 16.19
C LEU A 165 -13.42 -8.28 16.72
N GLY A 166 -13.57 -9.61 16.76
CA GLY A 166 -14.73 -10.29 17.31
C GLY A 166 -14.95 -9.99 18.80
N ARG A 167 -13.89 -10.00 19.63
CA ARG A 167 -13.98 -9.58 21.04
C ARG A 167 -14.41 -8.12 21.19
N GLY A 168 -13.96 -7.26 20.27
CA GLY A 168 -14.33 -5.86 20.25
C GLY A 168 -15.76 -5.58 19.78
N PHE A 169 -16.41 -6.54 19.10
CA PHE A 169 -17.78 -6.44 18.59
C PHE A 169 -18.54 -7.77 18.78
N PRO A 170 -18.84 -8.17 20.03
CA PRO A 170 -19.45 -9.47 20.35
C PRO A 170 -20.91 -9.60 19.93
N GLU A 171 -21.56 -8.51 19.53
CA GLU A 171 -22.95 -8.50 19.05
C GLU A 171 -23.12 -9.14 17.68
N ALA A 172 -22.01 -9.32 16.92
CA ALA A 172 -22.05 -9.96 15.63
C ALA A 172 -21.64 -11.43 15.72
N LYS A 173 -22.36 -12.30 15.01
CA LYS A 173 -21.92 -13.67 14.77
C LYS A 173 -20.75 -13.65 13.79
N TYR A 174 -19.58 -14.16 14.21
CA TYR A 174 -18.43 -14.25 13.31
C TYR A 174 -18.60 -15.39 12.31
N ILE A 175 -18.36 -15.11 11.02
CA ILE A 175 -18.31 -16.09 9.94
C ILE A 175 -16.88 -16.16 9.43
N ASP A 176 -16.20 -17.29 9.66
CA ASP A 176 -14.85 -17.52 9.18
C ASP A 176 -14.87 -17.99 7.72
N ILE A 177 -14.31 -17.19 6.84
CA ILE A 177 -14.15 -17.48 5.42
C ILE A 177 -12.71 -17.76 5.02
N SER A 178 -11.77 -17.68 5.96
CA SER A 178 -10.33 -17.75 5.67
C SER A 178 -9.93 -19.10 5.07
N GLY A 179 -10.52 -20.19 5.55
CA GLY A 179 -10.28 -21.54 5.03
C GLY A 179 -10.84 -21.83 3.63
N LEU A 180 -11.69 -20.92 3.12
CA LEU A 180 -12.28 -21.03 1.79
C LEU A 180 -11.43 -20.38 0.70
N LEU A 181 -10.37 -19.65 1.06
CA LEU A 181 -9.57 -18.87 0.15
C LEU A 181 -8.14 -19.38 0.07
N SER A 182 -7.49 -19.05 -1.02
CA SER A 182 -6.08 -19.35 -1.32
C SER A 182 -5.46 -18.18 -2.08
N ALA A 183 -4.14 -18.19 -2.28
CA ALA A 183 -3.46 -17.15 -3.07
C ALA A 183 -4.04 -17.01 -4.49
N ASP A 184 -4.46 -18.12 -5.11
CA ASP A 184 -4.99 -18.14 -6.48
C ASP A 184 -6.37 -17.49 -6.61
N ASP A 185 -7.07 -17.27 -5.51
CA ASP A 185 -8.35 -16.57 -5.50
C ASP A 185 -8.17 -15.03 -5.57
N PHE A 186 -6.92 -14.54 -5.65
CA PHE A 186 -6.59 -13.12 -5.77
C PHE A 186 -5.98 -12.78 -7.12
N TYR A 187 -6.11 -11.52 -7.54
CA TYR A 187 -5.38 -11.02 -8.71
C TYR A 187 -3.88 -11.01 -8.44
N TYR A 188 -3.08 -11.33 -9.46
CA TYR A 188 -1.63 -11.46 -9.30
C TYR A 188 -0.95 -10.18 -8.80
N THR A 189 -1.35 -9.02 -9.31
CA THR A 189 -0.72 -7.73 -9.02
C THR A 189 -1.56 -6.79 -8.14
N ALA A 190 -2.74 -7.23 -7.72
CA ALA A 190 -3.63 -6.46 -6.85
C ALA A 190 -3.96 -7.24 -5.57
N SER A 191 -4.33 -6.51 -4.51
CA SER A 191 -4.76 -7.11 -3.24
C SER A 191 -6.21 -7.64 -3.27
N HIS A 192 -6.96 -7.31 -4.31
CA HIS A 192 -8.35 -7.73 -4.42
C HIS A 192 -8.46 -9.20 -4.83
N TRP A 193 -9.47 -9.87 -4.29
CA TRP A 193 -9.86 -11.19 -4.74
C TRP A 193 -10.51 -11.14 -6.13
N ARG A 194 -10.51 -12.27 -6.79
CA ARG A 194 -11.12 -12.47 -8.11
C ARG A 194 -12.59 -12.82 -7.91
N GLN A 195 -13.48 -11.96 -8.37
CA GLN A 195 -14.94 -12.13 -8.17
C GLN A 195 -15.47 -13.45 -8.69
N GLU A 196 -14.92 -13.94 -9.79
CA GLU A 196 -15.30 -15.23 -10.40
C GLU A 196 -14.87 -16.44 -9.58
N ARG A 197 -14.08 -16.26 -8.51
CA ARG A 197 -13.56 -17.35 -7.67
C ARG A 197 -14.09 -17.37 -6.24
N ILE A 198 -14.92 -16.41 -5.87
CA ILE A 198 -15.42 -16.29 -4.50
C ILE A 198 -16.84 -16.80 -4.30
N THR A 199 -17.41 -17.54 -5.26
CA THR A 199 -18.77 -18.12 -5.14
C THR A 199 -18.91 -18.92 -3.86
N LYS A 200 -17.93 -19.79 -3.54
CA LYS A 200 -17.88 -20.58 -2.31
C LYS A 200 -17.94 -19.73 -1.02
N VAL A 201 -17.40 -18.51 -1.06
CA VAL A 201 -17.47 -17.56 0.07
C VAL A 201 -18.88 -17.01 0.19
N ALA A 202 -19.49 -16.64 -0.95
CA ALA A 202 -20.87 -16.15 -0.97
C ALA A 202 -21.84 -17.22 -0.47
N ASP A 203 -21.68 -18.47 -0.91
CA ASP A 203 -22.50 -19.61 -0.50
C ASP A 203 -22.39 -19.86 1.01
N GLU A 204 -21.17 -19.83 1.56
CA GLU A 204 -20.94 -20.00 3.01
C GLU A 204 -21.58 -18.87 3.81
N ILE A 205 -21.41 -17.63 3.39
CA ILE A 205 -22.02 -16.49 4.05
C ILE A 205 -23.56 -16.61 4.00
N ALA A 206 -24.15 -16.92 2.85
CA ALA A 206 -25.58 -17.11 2.70
C ALA A 206 -26.10 -18.22 3.62
N ALA A 207 -25.42 -19.38 3.66
CA ALA A 207 -25.79 -20.50 4.53
C ALA A 207 -25.72 -20.11 6.02
N GLN A 208 -24.68 -19.41 6.45
CA GLN A 208 -24.54 -18.96 7.85
C GLN A 208 -25.56 -17.89 8.25
N MET A 209 -26.03 -17.13 7.29
CA MET A 209 -27.09 -16.12 7.48
C MET A 209 -28.50 -16.73 7.42
N GLY A 210 -28.64 -17.97 6.94
CA GLY A 210 -29.91 -18.62 6.70
C GLY A 210 -30.68 -18.01 5.53
N ALA A 211 -29.97 -17.52 4.53
CA ALA A 211 -30.50 -17.07 3.25
C ALA A 211 -30.52 -18.26 2.28
N GLU A 212 -31.68 -18.54 1.68
CA GLU A 212 -31.87 -19.52 0.61
C GLU A 212 -31.60 -18.88 -0.76
#